data_4869187299e745bb7ae57f74db260f80
#
_entry.id   4869187299e745bb7ae57f74db260f80
#
_cell.length_a   1.000
_cell.length_b   1.000
_cell.length_c   1.000
_cell.angle_alpha   90.00
_cell.angle_beta   90.00
_cell.angle_gamma   90.00
#
_symmetry.space_group_name_H-M   'P 1'
#
loop_
_entity.id
_entity.type
_entity.pdbx_description
1 polymer ?
#
loop_
_entity_poly.entity_id
_entity_poly.type
_entity_poly.pdbx_seq_one_letter_code
_entity_poly.pdbx_strand_id
1 'polypeptide(L)'
;MRFLNDLQPSFDLTYNDVFMVPARSSVTSRLDVNLSTNDGVGTTLPLVVSNMTAVSGRRMAETVARRGGIAILPQDIPLDIVRSAVERIKAAHTVYDTPVSVSPSTTIGEALSLMPKRSHGAVVVVENGKPLGIVTSRDGAEIDRFAQVHEVMSGDMLALNAGDDPQSMFNAMTERHLDFAPVLDDGKLIGVITRKGALRSTIYQPAVDPDGRLEVGAAVGINGDARGKAGELLRMGIDVLVVDTAHGHQEKMLETLPLVRDVRDAFADDTGRRIPIAAGNVVGTAGTQDLVAAGTDIVKVGVGPGAMCTTRMMTGVGRPQFSAVLECATAAHEAGAHVWADGGIRYPRDVALALAAGATSVMIGSWFAGTHESPGDLQTGADGRPYKESFGMASARAISNRTRDATGFERARMALFQEGISSSRMYLDPDRPGVEDLIDTITAGVRSSATYAGAHTIAEFHERAIIGLQSSAGYDEGRPLHASW
;
A
#
# COMPACT_ATOMS: atom_id res chain seq x y z
N MET A 1 -9.30 22.09 8.69
CA MET A 1 -8.02 22.78 8.98
C MET A 1 -8.14 24.28 8.69
N ARG A 2 -7.21 25.10 9.17
CA ARG A 2 -7.12 26.53 8.84
C ARG A 2 -5.68 26.93 8.55
N PHE A 3 -5.50 27.96 7.74
CA PHE A 3 -4.18 28.57 7.56
C PHE A 3 -3.81 29.46 8.75
N LEU A 4 -2.51 29.54 9.05
CA LEU A 4 -1.98 30.43 10.08
C LEU A 4 -2.31 31.88 9.75
N ASN A 5 -2.86 32.62 10.72
CA ASN A 5 -3.32 34.01 10.57
C ASN A 5 -4.40 34.19 9.49
N ASP A 6 -5.19 33.14 9.19
CA ASP A 6 -6.24 33.11 8.17
C ASP A 6 -5.75 33.55 6.77
N LEU A 7 -4.45 33.39 6.51
CA LEU A 7 -3.81 33.74 5.26
C LEU A 7 -4.22 32.73 4.15
N GLN A 8 -4.95 33.22 3.14
CA GLN A 8 -5.24 32.42 1.96
C GLN A 8 -4.10 32.58 0.94
N PRO A 9 -3.44 31.47 0.52
CA PRO A 9 -2.40 31.54 -0.49
C PRO A 9 -2.99 31.93 -1.86
N SER A 10 -2.26 32.78 -2.60
CA SER A 10 -2.63 33.21 -3.96
C SER A 10 -2.11 32.27 -5.06
N PHE A 11 -1.49 31.17 -4.69
CA PHE A 11 -0.91 30.16 -5.60
C PHE A 11 -1.09 28.76 -5.02
N ASP A 12 -0.99 27.75 -5.88
CA ASP A 12 -1.12 26.36 -5.48
C ASP A 12 0.12 25.84 -4.75
N LEU A 13 -0.10 25.02 -3.74
CA LEU A 13 0.91 24.54 -2.78
C LEU A 13 1.21 23.05 -2.97
N THR A 14 2.49 22.70 -2.93
CA THR A 14 2.97 21.35 -2.71
C THR A 14 3.10 21.06 -1.20
N TYR A 15 3.40 19.81 -0.82
CA TYR A 15 3.71 19.50 0.58
C TYR A 15 4.99 20.20 1.09
N ASN A 16 5.89 20.64 0.21
CA ASN A 16 7.10 21.35 0.62
C ASN A 16 6.85 22.82 0.94
N ASP A 17 5.75 23.40 0.46
CA ASP A 17 5.42 24.80 0.67
C ASP A 17 4.70 25.07 2.00
N VAL A 18 4.39 24.01 2.74
CA VAL A 18 3.60 24.07 3.96
C VAL A 18 4.26 23.37 5.14
N PHE A 19 3.92 23.81 6.34
CA PHE A 19 4.25 23.16 7.60
C PHE A 19 3.08 23.22 8.55
N MET A 20 3.09 22.40 9.60
CA MET A 20 2.07 22.41 10.64
C MET A 20 2.55 23.15 11.88
N VAL A 21 1.72 24.05 12.41
CA VAL A 21 2.00 24.77 13.65
C VAL A 21 1.54 23.94 14.84
N PRO A 22 2.40 23.69 15.84
CA PRO A 22 1.98 23.01 17.07
C PRO A 22 0.86 23.81 17.78
N ALA A 23 -0.12 23.10 18.32
CA ALA A 23 -1.21 23.65 19.09
C ALA A 23 -1.25 23.04 20.51
N ARG A 24 -2.09 23.62 21.38
CA ARG A 24 -2.32 23.02 22.71
C ARG A 24 -2.93 21.63 22.56
N SER A 25 -2.27 20.63 23.18
CA SER A 25 -2.65 19.23 23.08
C SER A 25 -2.98 18.64 24.44
N SER A 26 -4.00 17.79 24.51
CA SER A 26 -4.31 16.91 25.62
C SER A 26 -3.90 15.45 25.36
N VAL A 27 -3.36 15.16 24.17
CA VAL A 27 -2.91 13.83 23.80
C VAL A 27 -1.61 13.52 24.51
N THR A 28 -1.62 12.53 25.41
CA THR A 28 -0.47 12.20 26.27
C THR A 28 0.45 11.15 25.64
N SER A 29 -0.10 10.27 24.81
CA SER A 29 0.66 9.23 24.10
C SER A 29 0.31 9.21 22.63
N ARG A 30 1.32 9.02 21.79
CA ARG A 30 1.10 8.78 20.34
C ARG A 30 0.27 7.55 20.06
N LEU A 31 0.30 6.56 20.95
CA LEU A 31 -0.48 5.34 20.81
C LEU A 31 -1.97 5.55 21.06
N ASP A 32 -2.36 6.65 21.73
CA ASP A 32 -3.76 7.02 21.96
C ASP A 32 -4.43 7.62 20.71
N VAL A 33 -3.66 7.92 19.65
CA VAL A 33 -4.20 8.44 18.40
C VAL A 33 -4.79 7.30 17.57
N ASN A 34 -6.09 7.35 17.30
CA ASN A 34 -6.78 6.40 16.42
C ASN A 34 -6.64 6.84 14.96
N LEU A 35 -6.04 5.99 14.13
CA LEU A 35 -5.82 6.22 12.70
C LEU A 35 -6.84 5.50 11.81
N SER A 36 -7.91 4.92 12.36
CA SER A 36 -8.95 4.26 11.57
C SER A 36 -9.66 5.25 10.67
N THR A 37 -9.97 4.80 9.46
CA THR A 37 -10.66 5.61 8.45
C THR A 37 -12.18 5.48 8.60
N ASN A 38 -12.90 6.43 8.02
CA ASN A 38 -14.36 6.44 8.00
C ASN A 38 -14.93 6.45 6.57
N ASP A 39 -14.14 6.03 5.58
CA ASP A 39 -14.50 6.03 4.16
C ASP A 39 -15.29 4.77 3.73
N GLY A 40 -15.68 3.94 4.67
CA GLY A 40 -16.48 2.73 4.44
C GLY A 40 -15.67 1.52 3.99
N VAL A 41 -14.35 1.64 3.86
CA VAL A 41 -13.46 0.52 3.50
C VAL A 41 -13.20 -0.40 4.68
N GLY A 42 -13.02 0.14 5.90
CA GLY A 42 -12.76 -0.66 7.11
C GLY A 42 -11.30 -0.65 7.56
N THR A 43 -10.44 0.12 6.89
CA THR A 43 -9.02 0.20 7.24
C THR A 43 -8.80 0.86 8.60
N THR A 44 -7.86 0.33 9.38
CA THR A 44 -7.46 0.86 10.69
C THR A 44 -6.25 1.79 10.60
N LEU A 45 -5.65 1.89 9.41
CA LEU A 45 -4.63 2.87 9.03
C LEU A 45 -5.02 3.56 7.72
N PRO A 46 -4.75 4.87 7.57
CA PRO A 46 -5.10 5.64 6.39
C PRO A 46 -4.08 5.43 5.24
N LEU A 47 -3.73 4.18 4.96
CA LEU A 47 -2.70 3.81 4.00
C LEU A 47 -3.26 2.88 2.93
N VAL A 48 -3.14 3.30 1.67
CA VAL A 48 -3.55 2.54 0.50
C VAL A 48 -2.34 2.30 -0.38
N VAL A 49 -2.09 1.05 -0.76
CA VAL A 49 -1.05 0.70 -1.75
C VAL A 49 -1.61 0.92 -3.15
N SER A 50 -0.89 1.70 -3.96
CA SER A 50 -1.37 2.05 -5.30
C SER A 50 -1.46 0.83 -6.23
N ASN A 51 -2.45 0.85 -7.11
CA ASN A 51 -2.76 -0.19 -8.09
C ASN A 51 -1.76 -0.26 -9.26
N MET A 52 -0.47 -0.20 -8.94
CA MET A 52 0.62 -0.32 -9.91
C MET A 52 1.16 -1.75 -9.92
N THR A 53 1.35 -2.32 -11.11
CA THR A 53 1.82 -3.70 -11.31
C THR A 53 3.18 -3.98 -10.67
N ALA A 54 4.03 -2.95 -10.53
CA ALA A 54 5.34 -3.06 -9.86
C ALA A 54 5.27 -2.85 -8.34
N VAL A 55 4.11 -2.49 -7.78
CA VAL A 55 3.95 -2.12 -6.36
C VAL A 55 3.00 -3.06 -5.63
N SER A 56 1.80 -3.25 -6.20
CA SER A 56 0.73 -4.02 -5.56
C SER A 56 0.66 -5.45 -6.08
N GLY A 57 0.61 -6.39 -5.17
CA GLY A 57 0.46 -7.82 -5.44
C GLY A 57 0.10 -8.55 -4.15
N ARG A 58 -0.04 -9.88 -4.24
CA ARG A 58 -0.49 -10.71 -3.12
C ARG A 58 0.29 -10.47 -1.82
N ARG A 59 1.63 -10.52 -1.86
CA ARG A 59 2.48 -10.36 -0.66
C ARG A 59 2.31 -8.99 -0.02
N MET A 60 2.29 -7.95 -0.83
CA MET A 60 2.05 -6.58 -0.39
C MET A 60 0.68 -6.45 0.26
N ALA A 61 -0.37 -7.00 -0.36
CA ALA A 61 -1.74 -6.95 0.16
C ALA A 61 -1.87 -7.67 1.51
N GLU A 62 -1.36 -8.92 1.63
CA GLU A 62 -1.37 -9.67 2.88
C GLU A 62 -0.69 -8.89 4.01
N THR A 63 0.49 -8.30 3.74
CA THR A 63 1.30 -7.63 4.75
C THR A 63 0.69 -6.30 5.18
N VAL A 64 0.24 -5.49 4.23
CA VAL A 64 -0.35 -4.17 4.52
C VAL A 64 -1.70 -4.31 5.22
N ALA A 65 -2.56 -5.24 4.79
CA ALA A 65 -3.85 -5.48 5.44
C ALA A 65 -3.68 -6.01 6.87
N ARG A 66 -2.68 -6.86 7.12
CA ARG A 66 -2.34 -7.33 8.47
C ARG A 66 -1.93 -6.18 9.41
N ARG A 67 -1.46 -5.07 8.86
CA ARG A 67 -1.11 -3.85 9.63
C ARG A 67 -2.17 -2.76 9.57
N GLY A 68 -3.32 -3.03 8.95
CA GLY A 68 -4.48 -2.15 8.97
C GLY A 68 -4.68 -1.23 7.77
N GLY A 69 -3.79 -1.27 6.77
CA GLY A 69 -3.99 -0.60 5.48
C GLY A 69 -4.64 -1.52 4.45
N ILE A 70 -4.70 -1.10 3.21
CA ILE A 70 -5.25 -1.89 2.10
C ILE A 70 -4.39 -1.76 0.85
N ALA A 71 -4.28 -2.82 0.05
CA ALA A 71 -3.66 -2.77 -1.26
C ALA A 71 -4.68 -2.96 -2.37
N ILE A 72 -4.50 -2.20 -3.46
CA ILE A 72 -5.37 -2.26 -4.62
C ILE A 72 -4.66 -3.06 -5.73
N LEU A 73 -5.23 -4.18 -6.12
CA LEU A 73 -4.69 -5.00 -7.21
C LEU A 73 -4.84 -4.27 -8.56
N PRO A 74 -3.81 -4.31 -9.42
CA PRO A 74 -3.81 -3.57 -10.69
C PRO A 74 -4.87 -4.05 -11.68
N GLN A 75 -5.34 -3.12 -12.52
CA GLN A 75 -6.34 -3.40 -13.55
C GLN A 75 -5.83 -4.20 -14.75
N ASP A 76 -4.52 -4.26 -14.96
CA ASP A 76 -3.85 -4.86 -16.14
C ASP A 76 -3.41 -6.31 -15.92
N ILE A 77 -3.79 -6.92 -14.79
CA ILE A 77 -3.60 -8.35 -14.55
C ILE A 77 -4.83 -9.16 -14.99
N PRO A 78 -4.62 -10.37 -15.55
CA PRO A 78 -5.72 -11.29 -15.89
C PRO A 78 -6.59 -11.64 -14.69
N LEU A 79 -7.90 -11.79 -14.90
CA LEU A 79 -8.87 -12.02 -13.82
C LEU A 79 -8.64 -13.35 -13.07
N ASP A 80 -8.14 -14.37 -13.71
CA ASP A 80 -7.76 -15.65 -13.08
C ASP A 80 -6.61 -15.48 -12.09
N ILE A 81 -5.64 -14.64 -12.43
CA ILE A 81 -4.51 -14.29 -11.53
C ILE A 81 -5.02 -13.44 -10.36
N VAL A 82 -5.92 -12.46 -10.62
CA VAL A 82 -6.56 -11.68 -9.56
C VAL A 82 -7.32 -12.60 -8.61
N ARG A 83 -8.14 -13.53 -9.14
CA ARG A 83 -8.90 -14.52 -8.35
C ARG A 83 -7.98 -15.31 -7.43
N SER A 84 -6.91 -15.90 -7.99
CA SER A 84 -5.93 -16.67 -7.20
C SER A 84 -5.24 -15.81 -6.12
N ALA A 85 -4.99 -14.52 -6.41
CA ALA A 85 -4.41 -13.61 -5.43
C ALA A 85 -5.41 -13.31 -4.30
N VAL A 86 -6.66 -12.98 -4.62
CA VAL A 86 -7.71 -12.67 -3.64
C VAL A 86 -7.97 -13.88 -2.74
N GLU A 87 -8.14 -15.09 -3.31
CA GLU A 87 -8.35 -16.32 -2.54
C GLU A 87 -7.24 -16.55 -1.51
N ARG A 88 -5.98 -16.34 -1.91
CA ARG A 88 -4.82 -16.52 -1.01
C ARG A 88 -4.73 -15.40 0.03
N ILE A 89 -5.06 -14.16 -0.30
CA ILE A 89 -5.10 -13.05 0.65
C ILE A 89 -6.18 -13.30 1.69
N LYS A 90 -7.38 -13.71 1.26
CA LYS A 90 -8.51 -14.01 2.15
C LYS A 90 -8.25 -15.24 3.05
N ALA A 91 -7.40 -16.17 2.61
CA ALA A 91 -6.99 -17.33 3.40
C ALA A 91 -5.77 -17.07 4.31
N ALA A 92 -5.10 -15.92 4.18
CA ALA A 92 -3.92 -15.62 4.98
C ALA A 92 -4.29 -15.28 6.42
N HIS A 93 -3.43 -15.67 7.37
CA HIS A 93 -3.64 -15.37 8.78
C HIS A 93 -3.54 -13.86 9.06
N THR A 94 -4.42 -13.36 9.91
CA THR A 94 -4.53 -11.92 10.20
C THR A 94 -3.44 -11.37 11.12
N VAL A 95 -2.76 -12.24 11.87
CA VAL A 95 -1.68 -11.85 12.81
C VAL A 95 -0.31 -12.33 12.32
N TYR A 96 -0.20 -13.61 11.94
CA TYR A 96 1.06 -14.23 11.58
C TYR A 96 1.36 -14.07 10.10
N ASP A 97 2.66 -13.89 9.78
CA ASP A 97 3.09 -13.78 8.38
C ASP A 97 2.92 -15.11 7.64
N THR A 98 2.63 -15.01 6.34
CA THR A 98 2.59 -16.17 5.46
C THR A 98 4.00 -16.73 5.29
N PRO A 99 4.28 -18.00 5.66
CA PRO A 99 5.60 -18.58 5.56
C PRO A 99 6.02 -18.80 4.10
N VAL A 100 7.31 -18.75 3.84
CA VAL A 100 7.89 -19.37 2.65
C VAL A 100 8.14 -20.83 3.01
N SER A 101 7.30 -21.74 2.52
CA SER A 101 7.38 -23.17 2.82
C SER A 101 7.94 -23.93 1.63
N VAL A 102 8.83 -24.89 1.90
CA VAL A 102 9.44 -25.78 0.91
C VAL A 102 9.39 -27.23 1.39
N SER A 103 9.45 -28.19 0.46
CA SER A 103 9.56 -29.61 0.79
C SER A 103 11.00 -29.96 1.18
N PRO A 104 11.23 -31.07 1.90
CA PRO A 104 12.60 -31.53 2.23
C PRO A 104 13.49 -31.77 1.01
N SER A 105 12.91 -32.11 -0.12
CA SER A 105 13.62 -32.40 -1.39
C SER A 105 13.85 -31.15 -2.26
N THR A 106 13.39 -29.97 -1.83
CA THR A 106 13.65 -28.70 -2.53
C THR A 106 15.13 -28.39 -2.54
N THR A 107 15.66 -27.88 -3.65
CA THR A 107 17.08 -27.56 -3.75
C THR A 107 17.42 -26.27 -3.01
N ILE A 108 18.68 -26.16 -2.54
CA ILE A 108 19.20 -24.94 -1.92
C ILE A 108 19.06 -23.74 -2.87
N GLY A 109 19.36 -23.93 -4.17
CA GLY A 109 19.21 -22.87 -5.17
C GLY A 109 17.79 -22.33 -5.28
N GLU A 110 16.77 -23.19 -5.22
CA GLU A 110 15.37 -22.81 -5.22
C GLU A 110 14.99 -22.10 -3.91
N ALA A 111 15.35 -22.67 -2.76
CA ALA A 111 15.09 -22.06 -1.45
C ALA A 111 15.69 -20.64 -1.35
N LEU A 112 16.95 -20.45 -1.74
CA LEU A 112 17.62 -19.15 -1.77
C LEU A 112 16.92 -18.15 -2.70
N SER A 113 16.32 -18.60 -3.81
CA SER A 113 15.56 -17.73 -4.73
C SER A 113 14.22 -17.27 -4.15
N LEU A 114 13.65 -18.04 -3.21
CA LEU A 114 12.38 -17.75 -2.56
C LEU A 114 12.52 -16.84 -1.32
N MET A 115 13.64 -16.92 -0.59
CA MET A 115 13.87 -16.13 0.64
C MET A 115 13.65 -14.63 0.47
N PRO A 116 14.15 -13.97 -0.60
CA PRO A 116 13.95 -12.52 -0.79
C PRO A 116 12.52 -12.11 -1.09
N LYS A 117 11.58 -13.05 -1.18
CA LYS A 117 10.16 -12.75 -1.41
C LYS A 117 9.44 -12.25 -0.14
N ARG A 118 10.06 -12.39 1.03
CA ARG A 118 9.56 -11.93 2.33
C ARG A 118 10.70 -11.32 3.15
N SER A 119 10.37 -10.33 3.97
CA SER A 119 11.35 -9.62 4.81
C SER A 119 11.98 -10.48 5.91
N HIS A 120 11.32 -11.57 6.31
CA HIS A 120 11.86 -12.48 7.34
C HIS A 120 13.07 -13.32 6.87
N GLY A 121 13.36 -13.42 5.56
CA GLY A 121 14.60 -13.94 5.02
C GLY A 121 14.91 -15.43 5.31
N ALA A 122 13.88 -16.24 5.58
CA ALA A 122 14.01 -17.66 5.88
C ALA A 122 12.94 -18.48 5.15
N VAL A 123 13.21 -19.77 4.95
CA VAL A 123 12.23 -20.75 4.51
C VAL A 123 11.99 -21.79 5.61
N VAL A 124 10.76 -22.25 5.73
CA VAL A 124 10.38 -23.34 6.63
C VAL A 124 10.27 -24.61 5.80
N VAL A 125 11.01 -25.64 6.18
CA VAL A 125 10.93 -26.97 5.56
C VAL A 125 9.74 -27.70 6.16
N VAL A 126 8.78 -28.11 5.33
CA VAL A 126 7.50 -28.67 5.78
C VAL A 126 7.22 -29.99 5.09
N GLU A 127 6.77 -30.97 5.86
CA GLU A 127 6.25 -32.25 5.36
C GLU A 127 4.90 -32.56 6.01
N ASN A 128 3.90 -32.85 5.21
CA ASN A 128 2.52 -33.14 5.66
C ASN A 128 1.93 -32.04 6.60
N GLY A 129 2.27 -30.77 6.35
CA GLY A 129 1.85 -29.60 7.14
C GLY A 129 2.65 -29.39 8.42
N LYS A 130 3.59 -30.28 8.78
CA LYS A 130 4.44 -30.15 9.97
C LYS A 130 5.80 -29.55 9.58
N PRO A 131 6.30 -28.54 10.30
CA PRO A 131 7.63 -28.03 10.08
C PRO A 131 8.69 -29.02 10.58
N LEU A 132 9.71 -29.26 9.76
CA LEU A 132 10.84 -30.12 10.07
C LEU A 132 12.10 -29.32 10.43
N GLY A 133 12.23 -28.12 9.90
CA GLY A 133 13.40 -27.27 10.11
C GLY A 133 13.27 -25.93 9.41
N ILE A 134 14.26 -25.10 9.59
CA ILE A 134 14.40 -23.77 8.99
C ILE A 134 15.70 -23.70 8.20
N VAL A 135 15.67 -23.02 7.04
CA VAL A 135 16.87 -22.69 6.26
C VAL A 135 16.92 -21.18 6.08
N THR A 136 18.06 -20.59 6.39
CA THR A 136 18.38 -19.19 6.15
C THR A 136 19.42 -19.05 5.03
N SER A 137 19.70 -17.83 4.61
CA SER A 137 20.75 -17.57 3.62
C SER A 137 22.15 -18.01 4.09
N ARG A 138 22.39 -18.04 5.41
CA ARG A 138 23.66 -18.52 6.00
C ARG A 138 23.81 -20.03 5.85
N ASP A 139 22.75 -20.80 6.06
CA ASP A 139 22.76 -22.25 5.97
C ASP A 139 22.99 -22.72 4.52
N GLY A 140 22.60 -21.92 3.54
CA GLY A 140 22.85 -22.17 2.11
C GLY A 140 24.13 -21.55 1.55
N ALA A 141 24.91 -20.81 2.38
CA ALA A 141 26.15 -20.20 1.94
C ALA A 141 27.22 -21.29 1.69
N GLU A 142 27.91 -21.20 0.56
CA GLU A 142 28.99 -22.15 0.17
C GLU A 142 28.55 -23.61 -0.05
N ILE A 143 27.23 -23.87 -0.06
CA ILE A 143 26.65 -25.18 -0.33
C ILE A 143 26.32 -25.31 -1.81
N ASP A 144 26.45 -26.53 -2.35
CA ASP A 144 26.03 -26.83 -3.71
C ASP A 144 24.54 -26.49 -3.89
N ARG A 145 24.24 -25.71 -4.92
CA ARG A 145 22.86 -25.26 -5.20
C ARG A 145 21.89 -26.39 -5.53
N PHE A 146 22.40 -27.55 -5.92
CA PHE A 146 21.62 -28.79 -6.18
C PHE A 146 21.43 -29.65 -4.94
N ALA A 147 22.18 -29.43 -3.83
CA ALA A 147 21.92 -30.09 -2.55
C ALA A 147 20.50 -29.77 -2.06
N GLN A 148 19.92 -30.71 -1.32
CA GLN A 148 18.55 -30.58 -0.83
C GLN A 148 18.51 -29.87 0.54
N VAL A 149 17.43 -29.12 0.81
CA VAL A 149 17.31 -28.31 2.03
C VAL A 149 17.34 -29.15 3.31
N HIS A 150 16.92 -30.41 3.27
CA HIS A 150 16.96 -31.30 4.45
C HIS A 150 18.39 -31.61 4.91
N GLU A 151 19.40 -31.50 4.03
CA GLU A 151 20.81 -31.73 4.36
C GLU A 151 21.44 -30.63 5.20
N VAL A 152 20.85 -29.40 5.15
CA VAL A 152 21.41 -28.20 5.78
C VAL A 152 20.46 -27.49 6.75
N MET A 153 19.18 -27.88 6.77
CA MET A 153 18.20 -27.25 7.65
C MET A 153 18.56 -27.40 9.13
N SER A 154 18.29 -26.36 9.91
CA SER A 154 18.31 -26.46 11.36
C SER A 154 17.02 -27.10 11.85
N GLY A 155 17.13 -28.30 12.45
CA GLY A 155 15.99 -29.02 13.04
C GLY A 155 15.66 -28.57 14.48
N ASP A 156 16.61 -27.96 15.20
CA ASP A 156 16.37 -27.34 16.51
C ASP A 156 15.79 -25.95 16.33
N MET A 157 14.47 -25.89 16.13
CA MET A 157 13.75 -24.64 15.93
C MET A 157 12.84 -24.34 17.12
N LEU A 158 12.77 -23.06 17.50
CA LEU A 158 11.72 -22.58 18.38
C LEU A 158 10.40 -22.57 17.62
N ALA A 159 9.47 -23.45 17.94
CA ALA A 159 8.10 -23.38 17.46
C ALA A 159 7.21 -22.74 18.54
N LEU A 160 6.39 -21.77 18.13
CA LEU A 160 5.43 -21.07 18.98
C LEU A 160 4.03 -21.60 18.70
N ASN A 161 3.11 -21.50 19.65
CA ASN A 161 1.74 -21.95 19.44
C ASN A 161 0.84 -20.79 19.03
N ALA A 162 -0.18 -21.07 18.23
CA ALA A 162 -1.25 -20.14 17.96
C ALA A 162 -1.96 -19.76 19.25
N GLY A 163 -2.20 -18.47 19.43
CA GLY A 163 -2.84 -17.96 20.65
C GLY A 163 -1.90 -17.70 21.83
N ASP A 164 -0.60 -18.03 21.72
CA ASP A 164 0.38 -17.55 22.70
C ASP A 164 0.36 -16.01 22.71
N ASP A 165 0.52 -15.44 23.92
CA ASP A 165 0.58 -13.99 24.07
C ASP A 165 1.79 -13.39 23.30
N PRO A 166 1.62 -12.29 22.53
CA PRO A 166 2.70 -11.69 21.76
C PRO A 166 3.94 -11.30 22.58
N GLN A 167 3.76 -10.90 23.85
CA GLN A 167 4.89 -10.59 24.73
C GLN A 167 5.67 -11.85 25.08
N SER A 168 4.99 -12.96 25.36
CA SER A 168 5.59 -14.26 25.61
C SER A 168 6.34 -14.78 24.37
N MET A 169 5.76 -14.63 23.18
CA MET A 169 6.44 -14.96 21.91
C MET A 169 7.72 -14.13 21.71
N PHE A 170 7.64 -12.83 21.97
CA PHE A 170 8.80 -11.91 21.89
C PHE A 170 9.90 -12.33 22.87
N ASN A 171 9.55 -12.63 24.13
CA ASN A 171 10.49 -13.03 25.16
C ASN A 171 11.18 -14.36 24.83
N ALA A 172 10.41 -15.36 24.39
CA ALA A 172 10.95 -16.67 24.01
C ALA A 172 11.96 -16.58 22.84
N MET A 173 11.67 -15.76 21.84
CA MET A 173 12.61 -15.48 20.74
C MET A 173 13.85 -14.70 21.23
N THR A 174 13.68 -13.76 22.14
CA THR A 174 14.79 -12.96 22.70
C THR A 174 15.75 -13.80 23.52
N GLU A 175 15.25 -14.68 24.38
CA GLU A 175 16.05 -15.62 25.19
C GLU A 175 16.90 -16.56 24.34
N ARG A 176 16.39 -16.97 23.16
CA ARG A 176 17.11 -17.81 22.21
C ARG A 176 17.88 -17.05 21.15
N HIS A 177 17.92 -15.72 21.21
CA HIS A 177 18.55 -14.85 20.20
C HIS A 177 18.06 -15.07 18.78
N LEU A 178 16.75 -15.35 18.62
CA LEU A 178 16.11 -15.60 17.33
C LEU A 178 15.30 -14.38 16.89
N ASP A 179 15.33 -14.07 15.61
CA ASP A 179 14.51 -13.00 15.00
C ASP A 179 13.24 -13.53 14.33
N PHE A 180 13.10 -14.86 14.22
CA PHE A 180 12.06 -15.52 13.46
C PHE A 180 11.69 -16.86 14.12
N ALA A 181 10.38 -17.19 14.12
CA ALA A 181 9.88 -18.48 14.60
C ALA A 181 8.64 -18.91 13.81
N PRO A 182 8.50 -20.22 13.50
CA PRO A 182 7.25 -20.81 13.02
C PRO A 182 6.17 -20.76 14.11
N VAL A 183 4.91 -20.55 13.68
CA VAL A 183 3.74 -20.60 14.55
C VAL A 183 2.87 -21.78 14.15
N LEU A 184 2.52 -22.61 15.14
CA LEU A 184 1.80 -23.86 14.95
C LEU A 184 0.40 -23.80 15.56
N ASP A 185 -0.54 -24.46 14.91
CA ASP A 185 -1.82 -24.82 15.48
C ASP A 185 -2.00 -26.33 15.34
N ASP A 186 -2.23 -27.02 16.46
CA ASP A 186 -2.30 -28.48 16.53
C ASP A 186 -1.13 -29.19 15.78
N GLY A 187 0.08 -28.65 15.96
CA GLY A 187 1.30 -29.17 15.36
C GLY A 187 1.48 -28.89 13.86
N LYS A 188 0.58 -28.16 13.23
CA LYS A 188 0.66 -27.74 11.83
C LYS A 188 1.12 -26.30 11.71
N LEU A 189 1.93 -26.02 10.71
CA LEU A 189 2.39 -24.66 10.41
C LEU A 189 1.23 -23.81 9.89
N ILE A 190 0.87 -22.76 10.62
CA ILE A 190 -0.15 -21.78 10.22
C ILE A 190 0.42 -20.43 9.82
N GLY A 191 1.64 -20.14 10.26
CA GLY A 191 2.29 -18.86 9.99
C GLY A 191 3.70 -18.82 10.53
N VAL A 192 4.31 -17.66 10.42
CA VAL A 192 5.59 -17.34 11.03
C VAL A 192 5.49 -15.98 11.71
N ILE A 193 6.35 -15.73 12.69
CA ILE A 193 6.40 -14.44 13.37
C ILE A 193 7.86 -14.02 13.57
N THR A 194 8.12 -12.72 13.44
CA THR A 194 9.39 -12.12 13.83
C THR A 194 9.26 -11.43 15.18
N ARG A 195 10.38 -11.14 15.87
CA ARG A 195 10.35 -10.34 17.11
C ARG A 195 9.65 -9.00 16.90
N LYS A 196 9.96 -8.29 15.80
CA LYS A 196 9.25 -7.06 15.44
C LYS A 196 7.77 -7.34 15.14
N GLY A 197 7.45 -8.47 14.48
CA GLY A 197 6.08 -8.89 14.20
C GLY A 197 5.24 -9.07 15.45
N ALA A 198 5.82 -9.64 16.52
CA ALA A 198 5.16 -9.78 17.83
C ALA A 198 4.85 -8.40 18.46
N LEU A 199 5.77 -7.44 18.39
CA LEU A 199 5.51 -6.07 18.84
C LEU A 199 4.43 -5.39 17.99
N ARG A 200 4.50 -5.52 16.67
CA ARG A 200 3.54 -4.92 15.72
C ARG A 200 2.12 -5.44 15.94
N SER A 201 1.95 -6.72 16.30
CA SER A 201 0.62 -7.28 16.58
C SER A 201 -0.06 -6.71 17.82
N THR A 202 0.69 -6.04 18.70
CA THR A 202 0.13 -5.29 19.86
C THR A 202 -0.21 -3.83 19.54
N ILE A 203 0.30 -3.30 18.42
CA ILE A 203 0.16 -1.88 18.03
C ILE A 203 -0.86 -1.71 16.91
N TYR A 204 -0.85 -2.62 15.93
CA TYR A 204 -1.68 -2.55 14.75
C TYR A 204 -2.84 -3.53 14.81
N GLN A 205 -3.99 -3.09 14.33
CA GLN A 205 -5.15 -3.94 14.12
C GLN A 205 -5.28 -4.23 12.62
N PRO A 206 -5.49 -5.49 12.21
CA PRO A 206 -5.64 -5.83 10.81
C PRO A 206 -6.91 -5.19 10.21
N ALA A 207 -6.82 -4.81 8.94
CA ALA A 207 -8.01 -4.48 8.15
C ALA A 207 -8.66 -5.78 7.70
N VAL A 208 -9.88 -6.03 8.19
CA VAL A 208 -10.59 -7.28 7.95
C VAL A 208 -12.03 -7.03 7.51
N ASP A 209 -12.50 -7.87 6.61
CA ASP A 209 -13.88 -7.89 6.18
C ASP A 209 -14.82 -8.43 7.29
N PRO A 210 -16.14 -8.37 7.12
CA PRO A 210 -17.10 -8.88 8.12
C PRO A 210 -16.92 -10.35 8.51
N ASP A 211 -16.26 -11.15 7.65
CA ASP A 211 -15.93 -12.56 7.91
C ASP A 211 -14.60 -12.73 8.64
N GLY A 212 -13.92 -11.64 9.02
CA GLY A 212 -12.62 -11.64 9.71
C GLY A 212 -11.43 -11.95 8.80
N ARG A 213 -11.56 -11.81 7.48
CA ARG A 213 -10.51 -12.09 6.50
C ARG A 213 -9.84 -10.78 6.06
N LEU A 214 -8.55 -10.81 5.71
CA LEU A 214 -7.79 -9.64 5.28
C LEU A 214 -8.46 -8.92 4.09
N GLU A 215 -8.51 -7.60 4.15
CA GLU A 215 -9.08 -6.76 3.09
C GLU A 215 -8.13 -6.60 1.90
N VAL A 216 -8.73 -6.51 0.72
CA VAL A 216 -8.06 -6.26 -0.55
C VAL A 216 -8.98 -5.55 -1.53
N GLY A 217 -8.46 -4.52 -2.22
CA GLY A 217 -9.17 -3.87 -3.31
C GLY A 217 -8.67 -4.30 -4.68
N ALA A 218 -9.43 -3.96 -5.72
CA ALA A 218 -9.01 -4.16 -7.10
C ALA A 218 -9.44 -3.01 -8.01
N ALA A 219 -8.60 -2.73 -9.03
CA ALA A 219 -8.84 -1.67 -9.98
C ALA A 219 -9.53 -2.16 -11.25
N VAL A 220 -10.42 -1.30 -11.76
CA VAL A 220 -11.12 -1.43 -13.04
C VAL A 220 -10.79 -0.23 -13.91
N GLY A 221 -10.41 -0.45 -15.15
CA GLY A 221 -10.26 0.63 -16.13
C GLY A 221 -11.59 1.03 -16.76
N ILE A 222 -11.62 2.20 -17.37
CA ILE A 222 -12.80 2.75 -18.04
C ILE A 222 -13.00 2.23 -19.48
N ASN A 223 -12.07 1.46 -19.99
CA ASN A 223 -12.12 0.88 -21.33
C ASN A 223 -12.54 -0.59 -21.29
N GLY A 224 -13.16 -1.05 -22.39
CA GLY A 224 -13.66 -2.43 -22.48
C GLY A 224 -14.91 -2.68 -21.62
N ASP A 225 -15.08 -3.91 -21.15
CA ASP A 225 -16.21 -4.31 -20.30
C ASP A 225 -15.93 -4.03 -18.82
N ALA A 226 -15.98 -2.75 -18.44
CA ALA A 226 -15.83 -2.34 -17.04
C ALA A 226 -16.94 -2.91 -16.13
N ARG A 227 -18.18 -3.00 -16.64
CA ARG A 227 -19.33 -3.54 -15.92
C ARG A 227 -19.15 -5.02 -15.58
N GLY A 228 -18.82 -5.84 -16.57
CA GLY A 228 -18.59 -7.27 -16.35
C GLY A 228 -17.41 -7.54 -15.44
N LYS A 229 -16.30 -6.82 -15.64
CA LYS A 229 -15.12 -6.93 -14.80
C LYS A 229 -15.40 -6.56 -13.34
N ALA A 230 -16.14 -5.48 -13.08
CA ALA A 230 -16.56 -5.10 -11.74
C ALA A 230 -17.39 -6.20 -11.07
N GLY A 231 -18.36 -6.79 -11.79
CA GLY A 231 -19.15 -7.90 -11.27
C GLY A 231 -18.34 -9.15 -10.94
N GLU A 232 -17.34 -9.49 -11.75
CA GLU A 232 -16.41 -10.58 -11.45
C GLU A 232 -15.60 -10.31 -10.19
N LEU A 233 -15.04 -9.10 -10.05
CA LEU A 233 -14.23 -8.72 -8.88
C LEU A 233 -15.05 -8.74 -7.59
N LEU A 234 -16.30 -8.26 -7.62
CA LEU A 234 -17.19 -8.32 -6.45
C LEU A 234 -17.44 -9.77 -6.01
N ARG A 235 -17.70 -10.69 -6.98
CA ARG A 235 -17.87 -12.13 -6.68
C ARG A 235 -16.61 -12.80 -6.16
N MET A 236 -15.43 -12.26 -6.44
CA MET A 236 -14.15 -12.73 -5.86
C MET A 236 -14.00 -12.35 -4.39
N GLY A 237 -14.82 -11.40 -3.88
CA GLY A 237 -14.80 -10.96 -2.49
C GLY A 237 -13.83 -9.82 -2.20
N ILE A 238 -13.62 -8.90 -3.13
CA ILE A 238 -12.87 -7.66 -2.87
C ILE A 238 -13.65 -6.72 -1.94
N ASP A 239 -12.96 -5.80 -1.29
CA ASP A 239 -13.50 -4.90 -0.26
C ASP A 239 -13.61 -3.45 -0.74
N VAL A 240 -12.98 -3.10 -1.86
CA VAL A 240 -13.14 -1.82 -2.53
C VAL A 240 -12.91 -1.97 -4.04
N LEU A 241 -13.78 -1.34 -4.83
CA LEU A 241 -13.61 -1.19 -6.29
C LEU A 241 -12.93 0.16 -6.57
N VAL A 242 -11.88 0.15 -7.40
CA VAL A 242 -11.21 1.38 -7.81
C VAL A 242 -11.36 1.58 -9.32
N VAL A 243 -12.15 2.57 -9.74
CA VAL A 243 -12.30 2.92 -11.16
C VAL A 243 -11.22 3.95 -11.50
N ASP A 244 -10.19 3.51 -12.21
CA ASP A 244 -8.92 4.24 -12.35
C ASP A 244 -8.58 4.62 -13.79
N THR A 245 -8.26 5.91 -13.97
CA THR A 245 -7.68 6.46 -15.20
C THR A 245 -6.80 7.67 -14.87
N ALA A 246 -5.86 7.98 -15.76
CA ALA A 246 -4.97 9.14 -15.61
C ALA A 246 -5.72 10.48 -15.54
N HIS A 247 -6.85 10.60 -16.24
CA HIS A 247 -7.73 11.76 -16.25
C HIS A 247 -9.16 11.34 -15.90
N GLY A 248 -9.54 11.47 -14.62
CA GLY A 248 -10.85 11.06 -14.12
C GLY A 248 -12.02 11.94 -14.57
N HIS A 249 -11.76 13.22 -14.88
CA HIS A 249 -12.79 14.15 -15.31
C HIS A 249 -12.95 14.14 -16.84
N GLN A 250 -13.30 12.98 -17.41
CA GLN A 250 -13.58 12.82 -18.83
C GLN A 250 -14.93 12.11 -19.03
N GLU A 251 -15.63 12.40 -20.11
CA GLU A 251 -16.93 11.83 -20.43
C GLU A 251 -16.98 10.31 -20.27
N LYS A 252 -15.95 9.61 -20.77
CA LYS A 252 -15.85 8.16 -20.67
C LYS A 252 -15.87 7.65 -19.23
N MET A 253 -15.28 8.37 -18.29
CA MET A 253 -15.35 8.02 -16.86
C MET A 253 -16.77 8.21 -16.33
N LEU A 254 -17.40 9.35 -16.66
CA LEU A 254 -18.75 9.69 -16.21
C LEU A 254 -19.81 8.74 -16.80
N GLU A 255 -19.59 8.19 -18.00
CA GLU A 255 -20.41 7.13 -18.60
C GLU A 255 -20.17 5.76 -17.93
N THR A 256 -18.95 5.47 -17.51
CA THR A 256 -18.56 4.16 -16.96
C THR A 256 -18.97 3.99 -15.50
N LEU A 257 -18.82 5.04 -14.69
CA LEU A 257 -19.10 4.98 -13.25
C LEU A 257 -20.52 4.52 -12.92
N PRO A 258 -21.59 5.03 -13.55
CA PRO A 258 -22.95 4.53 -13.29
C PRO A 258 -23.11 3.04 -13.58
N LEU A 259 -22.44 2.50 -14.61
CA LEU A 259 -22.49 1.07 -14.93
C LEU A 259 -21.84 0.22 -13.84
N VAL A 260 -20.73 0.69 -13.27
CA VAL A 260 -20.03 0.01 -12.17
C VAL A 260 -20.84 0.13 -10.87
N ARG A 261 -21.41 1.31 -10.59
CA ARG A 261 -22.32 1.54 -9.45
C ARG A 261 -23.53 0.60 -9.49
N ASP A 262 -24.22 0.50 -10.64
CA ASP A 262 -25.40 -0.33 -10.78
C ASP A 262 -25.10 -1.81 -10.50
N VAL A 263 -23.92 -2.31 -10.91
CA VAL A 263 -23.47 -3.67 -10.59
C VAL A 263 -23.15 -3.82 -9.10
N ARG A 264 -22.50 -2.82 -8.49
CA ARG A 264 -22.21 -2.80 -7.06
C ARG A 264 -23.51 -2.79 -6.22
N ASP A 265 -24.49 -1.97 -6.64
CA ASP A 265 -25.75 -1.85 -5.92
C ASP A 265 -26.57 -3.14 -6.04
N ALA A 266 -26.63 -3.75 -7.22
CA ALA A 266 -27.24 -5.07 -7.39
C ALA A 266 -26.55 -6.16 -6.55
N PHE A 267 -25.21 -6.11 -6.43
CA PHE A 267 -24.46 -7.02 -5.56
C PHE A 267 -24.80 -6.77 -4.07
N ALA A 268 -24.96 -5.50 -3.68
CA ALA A 268 -25.33 -5.13 -2.32
C ALA A 268 -26.76 -5.59 -1.97
N ASP A 269 -27.71 -5.47 -2.90
CA ASP A 269 -29.08 -5.95 -2.72
C ASP A 269 -29.15 -7.48 -2.56
N ASP A 270 -28.30 -8.22 -3.30
CA ASP A 270 -28.24 -9.69 -3.24
C ASP A 270 -27.53 -10.21 -1.97
N THR A 271 -26.46 -9.55 -1.53
CA THR A 271 -25.57 -10.05 -0.49
C THR A 271 -25.69 -9.32 0.86
N GLY A 272 -26.33 -8.16 0.90
CA GLY A 272 -26.35 -7.24 2.05
C GLY A 272 -25.03 -6.49 2.24
N ARG A 273 -24.04 -6.63 1.34
CA ARG A 273 -22.71 -6.09 1.47
C ARG A 273 -22.44 -4.99 0.44
N ARG A 274 -22.45 -3.73 0.89
CA ARG A 274 -22.13 -2.59 0.03
C ARG A 274 -20.61 -2.34 -0.01
N ILE A 275 -20.03 -2.50 -1.19
CA ILE A 275 -18.59 -2.29 -1.43
C ILE A 275 -18.38 -0.84 -1.89
N PRO A 276 -17.46 -0.05 -1.25
CA PRO A 276 -17.17 1.31 -1.68
C PRO A 276 -16.57 1.36 -3.09
N ILE A 277 -16.89 2.42 -3.83
CA ILE A 277 -16.27 2.74 -5.12
C ILE A 277 -15.37 3.96 -4.94
N ALA A 278 -14.08 3.78 -5.21
CA ALA A 278 -13.14 4.88 -5.37
C ALA A 278 -12.93 5.18 -6.84
N ALA A 279 -12.90 6.45 -7.25
CA ALA A 279 -12.69 6.82 -8.65
C ALA A 279 -11.83 8.06 -8.82
N GLY A 280 -11.07 8.12 -9.92
CA GLY A 280 -10.21 9.26 -10.26
C GLY A 280 -9.24 8.97 -11.43
N ASN A 281 -8.26 9.86 -11.65
CA ASN A 281 -7.85 10.92 -10.74
C ASN A 281 -8.38 12.30 -11.18
N VAL A 282 -8.68 13.13 -10.23
CA VAL A 282 -9.09 14.52 -10.42
C VAL A 282 -8.23 15.46 -9.55
N VAL A 283 -8.32 16.78 -9.76
CA VAL A 283 -7.51 17.77 -9.03
C VAL A 283 -8.27 19.05 -8.67
N GLY A 284 -9.60 19.07 -8.81
CA GLY A 284 -10.40 20.25 -8.53
C GLY A 284 -11.88 19.95 -8.28
N THR A 285 -12.60 20.98 -7.83
CA THR A 285 -14.00 20.91 -7.38
C THR A 285 -14.94 20.32 -8.42
N ALA A 286 -14.91 20.79 -9.67
CA ALA A 286 -15.85 20.33 -10.71
C ALA A 286 -15.72 18.82 -10.96
N GLY A 287 -14.49 18.32 -11.15
CA GLY A 287 -14.27 16.89 -11.35
C GLY A 287 -14.67 16.06 -10.13
N THR A 288 -14.46 16.56 -8.91
CA THR A 288 -14.91 15.93 -7.68
C THR A 288 -16.42 15.79 -7.64
N GLN A 289 -17.14 16.89 -7.89
CA GLN A 289 -18.60 16.92 -7.86
C GLN A 289 -19.22 16.00 -8.91
N ASP A 290 -18.67 15.99 -10.13
CA ASP A 290 -19.17 15.13 -11.21
C ASP A 290 -18.95 13.64 -10.92
N LEU A 291 -17.78 13.26 -10.34
CA LEU A 291 -17.53 11.88 -9.92
C LEU A 291 -18.47 11.43 -8.80
N VAL A 292 -18.72 12.28 -7.80
CA VAL A 292 -19.66 11.98 -6.71
C VAL A 292 -21.08 11.84 -7.24
N ALA A 293 -21.52 12.75 -8.11
CA ALA A 293 -22.83 12.67 -8.76
C ALA A 293 -23.00 11.40 -9.60
N ALA A 294 -21.92 10.90 -10.20
CA ALA A 294 -21.90 9.62 -10.94
C ALA A 294 -21.92 8.37 -10.04
N GLY A 295 -21.76 8.52 -8.71
CA GLY A 295 -21.90 7.42 -7.74
C GLY A 295 -20.60 6.95 -7.10
N THR A 296 -19.57 7.78 -7.09
CA THR A 296 -18.32 7.53 -6.37
C THR A 296 -18.48 7.81 -4.87
N ASP A 297 -17.98 6.92 -4.02
CA ASP A 297 -17.93 7.08 -2.55
C ASP A 297 -16.63 7.77 -2.11
N ILE A 298 -15.54 7.52 -2.86
CA ILE A 298 -14.18 7.99 -2.56
C ILE A 298 -13.55 8.58 -3.82
N VAL A 299 -13.17 9.84 -3.78
CA VAL A 299 -12.52 10.53 -4.90
C VAL A 299 -10.99 10.38 -4.80
N LYS A 300 -10.36 9.83 -5.83
CA LYS A 300 -8.89 9.77 -5.95
C LYS A 300 -8.36 11.09 -6.51
N VAL A 301 -7.48 11.73 -5.74
CA VAL A 301 -6.96 13.06 -6.03
C VAL A 301 -5.47 13.03 -6.34
N GLY A 302 -5.10 13.47 -7.53
CA GLY A 302 -3.70 13.62 -7.92
C GLY A 302 -3.44 13.38 -9.40
N VAL A 303 -3.00 14.40 -10.12
CA VAL A 303 -2.53 14.31 -11.51
C VAL A 303 -1.10 14.84 -11.57
N GLY A 304 -0.17 13.95 -11.85
CA GLY A 304 1.23 14.28 -12.03
C GLY A 304 2.11 14.45 -10.76
N PRO A 305 1.67 14.19 -9.51
CA PRO A 305 2.55 14.33 -8.34
C PRO A 305 3.43 13.09 -8.11
N GLY A 306 3.10 11.94 -8.71
CA GLY A 306 3.80 10.68 -8.49
C GLY A 306 5.24 10.70 -9.02
N ALA A 307 6.19 10.08 -8.28
CA ALA A 307 7.61 10.07 -8.65
C ALA A 307 7.90 9.35 -9.98
N MET A 308 7.02 8.43 -10.41
CA MET A 308 7.12 7.69 -11.68
C MET A 308 6.31 8.35 -12.81
N CYS A 309 5.55 9.42 -12.51
CA CYS A 309 4.70 10.11 -13.45
C CYS A 309 5.47 11.22 -14.18
N THR A 310 5.45 11.22 -15.50
CA THR A 310 6.05 12.28 -16.33
C THR A 310 5.00 13.21 -16.94
N THR A 311 3.72 13.03 -16.66
CA THR A 311 2.61 13.78 -17.27
C THR A 311 2.83 15.29 -17.17
N ARG A 312 3.20 15.83 -16.02
CA ARG A 312 3.44 17.27 -15.85
C ARG A 312 4.56 17.79 -16.74
N MET A 313 5.63 17.03 -16.92
CA MET A 313 6.78 17.41 -17.73
C MET A 313 6.51 17.25 -19.21
N MET A 314 5.70 16.28 -19.60
CA MET A 314 5.37 16.00 -21.00
C MET A 314 4.23 16.88 -21.52
N THR A 315 3.25 17.22 -20.67
CA THR A 315 2.00 17.83 -21.12
C THR A 315 1.72 19.19 -20.49
N GLY A 316 2.42 19.55 -19.40
CA GLY A 316 2.08 20.71 -18.57
C GLY A 316 0.83 20.50 -17.70
N VAL A 317 0.16 19.34 -17.79
CA VAL A 317 -1.07 19.04 -17.06
C VAL A 317 -0.74 18.48 -15.66
N GLY A 318 -1.45 18.98 -14.65
CA GLY A 318 -1.32 18.56 -13.25
C GLY A 318 -1.52 19.73 -12.31
N ARG A 319 -1.53 19.43 -11.01
CA ARG A 319 -1.69 20.44 -9.96
C ARG A 319 -0.81 20.11 -8.75
N PRO A 320 -0.27 21.11 -8.03
CA PRO A 320 0.36 20.91 -6.74
C PRO A 320 -0.55 20.17 -5.75
N GLN A 321 -0.01 19.10 -5.13
CA GLN A 321 -0.85 18.08 -4.51
C GLN A 321 -1.56 18.55 -3.24
N PHE A 322 -0.92 19.38 -2.41
CA PHE A 322 -1.56 19.87 -1.20
C PHE A 322 -2.83 20.68 -1.51
N SER A 323 -2.75 21.64 -2.46
CA SER A 323 -3.91 22.41 -2.89
C SER A 323 -4.98 21.57 -3.57
N ALA A 324 -4.57 20.60 -4.41
CA ALA A 324 -5.52 19.70 -5.05
C ALA A 324 -6.30 18.87 -4.01
N VAL A 325 -5.62 18.31 -3.02
CA VAL A 325 -6.26 17.52 -1.94
C VAL A 325 -7.20 18.40 -1.13
N LEU A 326 -6.75 19.59 -0.72
CA LEU A 326 -7.57 20.52 0.09
C LEU A 326 -8.88 20.91 -0.61
N GLU A 327 -8.80 21.29 -1.89
CA GLU A 327 -9.98 21.69 -2.66
C GLU A 327 -10.93 20.53 -2.91
N CYS A 328 -10.39 19.39 -3.37
CA CYS A 328 -11.20 18.21 -3.64
C CYS A 328 -11.83 17.64 -2.36
N ALA A 329 -11.11 17.65 -1.22
CA ALA A 329 -11.63 17.17 0.06
C ALA A 329 -12.78 18.06 0.55
N THR A 330 -12.67 19.37 0.39
CA THR A 330 -13.76 20.30 0.72
C THR A 330 -15.01 19.96 -0.09
N ALA A 331 -14.88 19.83 -1.42
CA ALA A 331 -15.99 19.52 -2.30
C ALA A 331 -16.59 18.12 -2.06
N ALA A 332 -15.76 17.13 -1.79
CA ALA A 332 -16.19 15.75 -1.51
C ALA A 332 -16.96 15.67 -0.19
N HIS A 333 -16.45 16.29 0.88
CA HIS A 333 -17.12 16.28 2.19
C HIS A 333 -18.48 16.99 2.15
N GLU A 334 -18.59 18.12 1.43
CA GLU A 334 -19.88 18.80 1.21
C GLU A 334 -20.90 17.90 0.49
N ALA A 335 -20.42 17.00 -0.37
CA ALA A 335 -21.25 16.04 -1.10
C ALA A 335 -21.41 14.68 -0.38
N GLY A 336 -20.88 14.52 0.84
CA GLY A 336 -20.96 13.29 1.63
C GLY A 336 -20.03 12.16 1.16
N ALA A 337 -18.98 12.50 0.40
CA ALA A 337 -17.96 11.58 -0.09
C ALA A 337 -16.62 11.81 0.60
N HIS A 338 -15.65 10.91 0.33
CA HIS A 338 -14.32 10.90 0.92
C HIS A 338 -13.23 11.13 -0.13
N VAL A 339 -11.98 11.35 0.32
CA VAL A 339 -10.84 11.57 -0.58
C VAL A 339 -9.67 10.66 -0.23
N TRP A 340 -9.11 10.01 -1.24
CA TRP A 340 -7.78 9.42 -1.18
C TRP A 340 -6.78 10.31 -1.91
N ALA A 341 -5.75 10.79 -1.19
CA ALA A 341 -4.66 11.56 -1.77
C ALA A 341 -3.67 10.61 -2.45
N ASP A 342 -3.59 10.67 -3.79
CA ASP A 342 -2.79 9.74 -4.60
C ASP A 342 -1.55 10.40 -5.17
N GLY A 343 -0.38 9.96 -4.69
CA GLY A 343 0.92 10.40 -5.14
C GLY A 343 1.50 11.61 -4.42
N GLY A 344 2.76 11.93 -4.75
CA GLY A 344 3.50 13.06 -4.16
C GLY A 344 4.11 12.79 -2.78
N ILE A 345 3.97 11.59 -2.25
CA ILE A 345 4.43 11.21 -0.91
C ILE A 345 5.89 10.74 -0.95
N ARG A 346 6.73 11.36 -0.15
CA ARG A 346 8.17 11.04 0.01
C ARG A 346 8.59 10.83 1.46
N TYR A 347 7.87 11.44 2.40
CA TYR A 347 8.16 11.45 3.83
C TYR A 347 6.89 11.25 4.65
N PRO A 348 6.99 10.80 5.91
CA PRO A 348 5.83 10.69 6.81
C PRO A 348 5.05 12.01 6.98
N ARG A 349 5.76 13.15 6.93
CA ARG A 349 5.14 14.48 7.00
C ARG A 349 4.15 14.73 5.86
N ASP A 350 4.43 14.19 4.66
CA ASP A 350 3.56 14.40 3.50
C ASP A 350 2.22 13.67 3.69
N VAL A 351 2.26 12.47 4.32
CA VAL A 351 1.05 11.74 4.73
C VAL A 351 0.26 12.57 5.75
N ALA A 352 0.92 13.09 6.79
CA ALA A 352 0.26 13.91 7.79
C ALA A 352 -0.36 15.17 7.18
N LEU A 353 0.33 15.85 6.26
CA LEU A 353 -0.18 17.04 5.57
C LEU A 353 -1.36 16.72 4.63
N ALA A 354 -1.35 15.57 3.96
CA ALA A 354 -2.48 15.12 3.15
C ALA A 354 -3.73 14.87 4.00
N LEU A 355 -3.58 14.21 5.14
CA LEU A 355 -4.67 13.99 6.11
C LEU A 355 -5.16 15.32 6.71
N ALA A 356 -4.25 16.23 7.06
CA ALA A 356 -4.60 17.57 7.52
C ALA A 356 -5.37 18.36 6.46
N ALA A 357 -5.07 18.20 5.18
CA ALA A 357 -5.80 18.80 4.07
C ALA A 357 -7.18 18.19 3.82
N GLY A 358 -7.55 17.08 4.50
CA GLY A 358 -8.88 16.48 4.44
C GLY A 358 -8.95 15.14 3.73
N ALA A 359 -7.82 14.55 3.33
CA ALA A 359 -7.84 13.17 2.85
C ALA A 359 -8.20 12.21 3.99
N THR A 360 -9.00 11.18 3.70
CA THR A 360 -9.29 10.08 4.63
C THR A 360 -8.20 9.02 4.59
N SER A 361 -7.56 8.84 3.44
CA SER A 361 -6.43 7.94 3.25
C SER A 361 -5.44 8.48 2.23
N VAL A 362 -4.24 7.92 2.24
CA VAL A 362 -3.15 8.30 1.35
C VAL A 362 -2.69 7.10 0.54
N MET A 363 -2.73 7.22 -0.79
CA MET A 363 -2.28 6.18 -1.70
C MET A 363 -0.80 6.36 -2.03
N ILE A 364 -0.01 5.31 -1.79
CA ILE A 364 1.45 5.31 -1.90
C ILE A 364 1.91 4.29 -2.95
N GLY A 365 2.72 4.73 -3.91
CA GLY A 365 3.29 3.88 -4.96
C GLY A 365 4.78 3.68 -4.79
N SER A 366 5.59 4.60 -5.30
CA SER A 366 7.03 4.46 -5.45
C SER A 366 7.78 4.17 -4.15
N TRP A 367 7.33 4.70 -3.03
CA TRP A 367 7.97 4.45 -1.74
C TRP A 367 7.85 2.98 -1.32
N PHE A 368 6.71 2.34 -1.60
CA PHE A 368 6.50 0.91 -1.33
C PHE A 368 7.13 -0.02 -2.39
N ALA A 369 7.45 0.49 -3.58
CA ALA A 369 8.06 -0.30 -4.64
C ALA A 369 9.44 -0.88 -4.25
N GLY A 370 10.22 -0.16 -3.42
CA GLY A 370 11.52 -0.58 -2.92
C GLY A 370 11.47 -1.48 -1.68
N THR A 371 10.54 -2.43 -1.60
CA THR A 371 10.38 -3.34 -0.46
C THR A 371 10.36 -4.81 -0.89
N HIS A 372 10.61 -5.73 0.03
CA HIS A 372 10.55 -7.17 -0.24
C HIS A 372 9.17 -7.64 -0.73
N GLU A 373 8.10 -7.03 -0.23
CA GLU A 373 6.72 -7.42 -0.50
C GLU A 373 6.22 -6.97 -1.87
N SER A 374 6.85 -5.95 -2.49
CA SER A 374 6.48 -5.53 -3.85
C SER A 374 6.70 -6.65 -4.87
N PRO A 375 5.95 -6.69 -5.99
CA PRO A 375 6.16 -7.65 -7.07
C PRO A 375 7.55 -7.56 -7.69
N GLY A 376 7.91 -8.60 -8.43
CA GLY A 376 9.20 -8.69 -9.11
C GLY A 376 10.29 -9.34 -8.24
N ASP A 377 11.41 -9.60 -8.89
CA ASP A 377 12.57 -10.22 -8.26
C ASP A 377 13.52 -9.16 -7.72
N LEU A 378 14.18 -9.49 -6.61
CA LEU A 378 15.25 -8.68 -6.07
C LEU A 378 16.48 -8.83 -6.98
N GLN A 379 17.02 -7.72 -7.40
CA GLN A 379 18.23 -7.64 -8.23
C GLN A 379 19.33 -6.90 -7.46
N THR A 380 20.58 -7.10 -7.87
CA THR A 380 21.72 -6.39 -7.28
C THR A 380 22.31 -5.44 -8.31
N GLY A 381 22.48 -4.19 -7.94
CA GLY A 381 23.12 -3.16 -8.77
C GLY A 381 24.62 -3.37 -8.89
N ALA A 382 25.25 -2.65 -9.81
CA ALA A 382 26.72 -2.66 -9.96
C ALA A 382 27.44 -2.13 -8.71
N ASP A 383 26.75 -1.36 -7.88
CA ASP A 383 27.20 -0.85 -6.59
C ASP A 383 26.96 -1.80 -5.41
N GLY A 384 26.49 -3.02 -5.69
CA GLY A 384 26.16 -4.05 -4.68
C GLY A 384 24.83 -3.83 -3.97
N ARG A 385 24.10 -2.74 -4.21
CA ARG A 385 22.85 -2.46 -3.52
C ARG A 385 21.67 -3.26 -4.13
N PRO A 386 20.82 -3.86 -3.28
CA PRO A 386 19.62 -4.54 -3.75
C PRO A 386 18.57 -3.53 -4.23
N TYR A 387 17.91 -3.85 -5.35
CA TYR A 387 16.83 -3.04 -5.91
C TYR A 387 15.75 -3.91 -6.56
N LYS A 388 14.58 -3.32 -6.76
CA LYS A 388 13.52 -3.85 -7.62
C LYS A 388 13.23 -2.91 -8.76
N GLU A 389 12.85 -3.47 -9.91
CA GLU A 389 12.40 -2.66 -11.03
C GLU A 389 10.99 -2.13 -10.77
N SER A 390 10.79 -0.85 -11.06
CA SER A 390 9.48 -0.21 -11.06
C SER A 390 9.26 0.55 -12.36
N PHE A 391 8.00 0.73 -12.74
CA PHE A 391 7.61 1.44 -13.95
C PHE A 391 6.26 2.13 -13.76
N GLY A 392 6.08 3.26 -14.46
CA GLY A 392 4.84 4.02 -14.45
C GLY A 392 3.73 3.34 -15.24
N MET A 393 2.48 3.55 -14.86
CA MET A 393 1.31 2.95 -15.50
C MET A 393 1.03 3.48 -16.93
N ALA A 394 1.59 4.62 -17.29
CA ALA A 394 1.54 5.18 -18.65
C ALA A 394 2.81 4.89 -19.48
N SER A 395 3.72 4.04 -18.99
CA SER A 395 4.95 3.66 -19.69
C SER A 395 4.68 2.65 -20.84
N ALA A 396 5.62 2.53 -21.77
CA ALA A 396 5.56 1.53 -22.85
C ALA A 396 5.38 0.10 -22.30
N ARG A 397 6.02 -0.23 -21.16
CA ARG A 397 5.91 -1.53 -20.52
C ARG A 397 4.48 -1.79 -20.00
N ALA A 398 3.86 -0.81 -19.35
CA ALA A 398 2.49 -0.91 -18.88
C ALA A 398 1.48 -0.95 -20.04
N ILE A 399 1.71 -0.15 -21.08
CA ILE A 399 0.90 -0.18 -22.33
C ILE A 399 0.97 -1.56 -22.96
N SER A 400 2.16 -2.13 -23.13
CA SER A 400 2.34 -3.48 -23.68
C SER A 400 1.60 -4.55 -22.90
N ASN A 401 1.59 -4.45 -21.55
CA ASN A 401 0.86 -5.37 -20.69
C ASN A 401 -0.66 -5.28 -20.88
N ARG A 402 -1.21 -4.06 -20.98
CA ARG A 402 -2.65 -3.83 -21.18
C ARG A 402 -3.16 -4.16 -22.59
N THR A 403 -2.26 -4.17 -23.57
CA THR A 403 -2.60 -4.38 -25.00
C THR A 403 -2.17 -5.75 -25.49
N ARG A 404 -2.11 -6.76 -24.64
CA ARG A 404 -1.69 -8.12 -25.02
C ARG A 404 -2.56 -8.72 -26.13
N ASP A 405 -3.85 -8.40 -26.11
CA ASP A 405 -4.84 -8.89 -27.08
C ASP A 405 -4.93 -8.01 -28.35
N ALA A 406 -4.23 -6.86 -28.38
CA ALA A 406 -4.17 -5.99 -29.55
C ALA A 406 -3.22 -6.54 -30.61
N THR A 407 -3.45 -6.17 -31.87
CA THR A 407 -2.55 -6.51 -32.97
C THR A 407 -1.15 -5.93 -32.75
N GLY A 408 -0.13 -6.55 -33.35
CA GLY A 408 1.26 -6.06 -33.22
C GLY A 408 1.43 -4.60 -33.69
N PHE A 409 0.70 -4.18 -34.74
CA PHE A 409 0.71 -2.80 -35.23
C PHE A 409 0.05 -1.82 -34.25
N GLU A 410 -1.12 -2.14 -33.70
CA GLU A 410 -1.80 -1.29 -32.72
C GLU A 410 -0.98 -1.12 -31.44
N ARG A 411 -0.37 -2.21 -30.97
CA ARG A 411 0.54 -2.18 -29.81
C ARG A 411 1.75 -1.28 -30.05
N ALA A 412 2.41 -1.41 -31.20
CA ALA A 412 3.54 -0.59 -31.57
C ALA A 412 3.15 0.88 -31.70
N ARG A 413 1.98 1.18 -32.31
CA ARG A 413 1.44 2.54 -32.43
C ARG A 413 1.16 3.17 -31.08
N MET A 414 0.54 2.45 -30.14
CA MET A 414 0.29 2.94 -28.78
C MET A 414 1.59 3.19 -28.00
N ALA A 415 2.61 2.36 -28.21
CA ALA A 415 3.90 2.51 -27.53
C ALA A 415 4.69 3.75 -27.99
N LEU A 416 4.38 4.34 -29.16
CA LEU A 416 4.98 5.60 -29.60
C LEU A 416 4.52 6.82 -28.76
N PHE A 417 3.35 6.75 -28.11
CA PHE A 417 2.76 7.82 -27.29
C PHE A 417 2.85 7.50 -25.81
N GLN A 418 4.01 7.03 -25.35
CA GLN A 418 4.24 6.72 -23.94
C GLN A 418 4.43 7.98 -23.10
N GLU A 419 3.82 7.99 -21.93
CA GLU A 419 4.05 8.97 -20.88
C GLU A 419 4.42 8.20 -19.60
N GLY A 420 5.61 8.44 -19.07
CA GLY A 420 6.04 7.77 -17.84
C GLY A 420 7.37 7.02 -17.98
N ILE A 421 7.98 6.74 -16.85
CA ILE A 421 9.26 6.04 -16.76
C ILE A 421 9.01 4.54 -16.98
N SER A 422 9.59 3.97 -18.03
CA SER A 422 9.44 2.55 -18.39
C SER A 422 10.30 1.60 -17.55
N SER A 423 11.36 2.12 -16.90
CA SER A 423 12.21 1.35 -15.99
C SER A 423 12.88 2.29 -15.01
N SER A 424 12.76 1.99 -13.73
CA SER A 424 13.46 2.67 -12.65
C SER A 424 13.89 1.65 -11.61
N ARG A 425 15.03 1.92 -10.96
CA ARG A 425 15.55 1.08 -9.88
C ARG A 425 15.09 1.65 -8.55
N MET A 426 14.26 0.90 -7.85
CA MET A 426 13.82 1.23 -6.51
C MET A 426 14.69 0.44 -5.53
N TYR A 427 15.72 1.10 -5.00
CA TYR A 427 16.63 0.49 -4.05
C TYR A 427 15.92 0.21 -2.72
N LEU A 428 16.19 -0.96 -2.15
CA LEU A 428 15.75 -1.28 -0.81
C LEU A 428 16.58 -0.47 0.20
N ASP A 429 15.91 0.08 1.19
CA ASP A 429 16.59 0.66 2.36
C ASP A 429 17.18 -0.51 3.19
N PRO A 430 18.49 -0.58 3.42
CA PRO A 430 19.09 -1.68 4.16
C PRO A 430 18.60 -1.78 5.61
N ASP A 431 18.21 -0.66 6.21
CA ASP A 431 17.70 -0.60 7.59
C ASP A 431 16.19 -0.88 7.66
N ARG A 432 15.47 -0.71 6.53
CA ARG A 432 14.01 -0.80 6.43
C ARG A 432 13.57 -1.49 5.13
N PRO A 433 13.99 -2.73 4.91
CA PRO A 433 13.77 -3.42 3.63
C PRO A 433 12.34 -3.92 3.43
N GLY A 434 11.52 -3.96 4.47
CA GLY A 434 10.13 -4.43 4.44
C GLY A 434 9.12 -3.27 4.44
N VAL A 435 7.95 -3.50 3.84
CA VAL A 435 6.86 -2.51 3.85
C VAL A 435 6.38 -2.20 5.28
N GLU A 436 6.45 -3.16 6.20
CA GLU A 436 6.11 -2.95 7.60
C GLU A 436 7.02 -1.92 8.29
N ASP A 437 8.32 -1.89 7.96
CA ASP A 437 9.25 -0.90 8.52
C ASP A 437 8.90 0.52 8.03
N LEU A 438 8.39 0.64 6.80
CA LEU A 438 7.87 1.90 6.27
C LEU A 438 6.54 2.29 6.95
N ILE A 439 5.63 1.33 7.18
CA ILE A 439 4.39 1.56 7.92
C ILE A 439 4.69 2.07 9.33
N ASP A 440 5.65 1.47 10.05
CA ASP A 440 6.09 1.94 11.37
C ASP A 440 6.56 3.40 11.31
N THR A 441 7.39 3.72 10.31
CA THR A 441 7.92 5.08 10.12
C THR A 441 6.83 6.09 9.81
N ILE A 442 5.90 5.74 8.91
CA ILE A 442 4.78 6.61 8.52
C ILE A 442 3.84 6.84 9.71
N THR A 443 3.43 5.78 10.38
CA THR A 443 2.49 5.87 11.50
C THR A 443 3.08 6.61 12.69
N ALA A 444 4.38 6.44 12.97
CA ALA A 444 5.08 7.21 13.99
C ALA A 444 5.03 8.71 13.68
N GLY A 445 5.26 9.10 12.43
CA GLY A 445 5.18 10.50 11.98
C GLY A 445 3.77 11.06 12.07
N VAL A 446 2.77 10.33 11.53
CA VAL A 446 1.36 10.76 11.53
C VAL A 446 0.81 10.88 12.96
N ARG A 447 1.04 9.89 13.83
CA ARG A 447 0.63 9.94 15.24
C ARG A 447 1.29 11.10 15.99
N SER A 448 2.58 11.36 15.73
CA SER A 448 3.25 12.55 16.29
C SER A 448 2.61 13.83 15.82
N SER A 449 2.33 13.98 14.53
CA SER A 449 1.69 15.18 13.98
C SER A 449 0.31 15.41 14.59
N ALA A 450 -0.50 14.36 14.74
CA ALA A 450 -1.79 14.42 15.41
C ALA A 450 -1.65 14.85 16.88
N THR A 451 -0.65 14.32 17.60
CA THR A 451 -0.34 14.72 18.98
C THR A 451 -0.02 16.22 19.06
N TYR A 452 0.80 16.75 18.14
CA TYR A 452 1.10 18.19 18.08
C TYR A 452 -0.09 19.05 17.74
N ALA A 453 -1.05 18.54 16.95
CA ALA A 453 -2.31 19.24 16.67
C ALA A 453 -3.35 19.09 17.79
N GLY A 454 -3.14 18.23 18.77
CA GLY A 454 -4.08 17.91 19.83
C GLY A 454 -5.26 17.07 19.39
N ALA A 455 -5.06 16.20 18.37
CA ALA A 455 -6.09 15.38 17.75
C ALA A 455 -5.96 13.90 18.15
N HIS A 456 -7.07 13.25 18.50
CA HIS A 456 -7.16 11.84 18.80
C HIS A 456 -7.59 10.97 17.61
N THR A 457 -8.18 11.59 16.58
CA THR A 457 -8.67 10.92 15.36
C THR A 457 -8.25 11.68 14.10
N ILE A 458 -8.37 11.04 12.92
CA ILE A 458 -8.11 11.71 11.62
C ILE A 458 -9.08 12.88 11.42
N ALA A 459 -10.35 12.72 11.78
CA ALA A 459 -11.34 13.80 11.65
C ALA A 459 -10.97 15.02 12.51
N GLU A 460 -10.64 14.79 13.79
CA GLU A 460 -10.15 15.88 14.65
C GLU A 460 -8.84 16.49 14.14
N PHE A 461 -7.97 15.66 13.54
CA PHE A 461 -6.71 16.14 12.99
C PHE A 461 -6.94 17.10 11.83
N HIS A 462 -7.86 16.78 10.91
CA HIS A 462 -8.28 17.70 9.86
C HIS A 462 -8.84 19.00 10.43
N GLU A 463 -9.73 18.94 11.42
CA GLU A 463 -10.35 20.12 12.01
C GLU A 463 -9.34 21.03 12.73
N ARG A 464 -8.41 20.45 13.50
CA ARG A 464 -7.50 21.16 14.41
C ARG A 464 -6.21 21.64 13.76
N ALA A 465 -5.80 21.04 12.64
CA ALA A 465 -4.54 21.35 11.98
C ALA A 465 -4.45 22.84 11.59
N ILE A 466 -3.35 23.48 11.97
CA ILE A 466 -3.01 24.86 11.59
C ILE A 466 -1.82 24.78 10.64
N ILE A 467 -2.01 25.24 9.42
CA ILE A 467 -1.03 25.15 8.34
C ILE A 467 -0.41 26.52 8.08
N GLY A 468 0.92 26.59 8.17
CA GLY A 468 1.70 27.76 7.77
C GLY A 468 2.33 27.57 6.39
N LEU A 469 2.68 28.67 5.75
CA LEU A 469 3.41 28.70 4.47
C LEU A 469 4.89 28.88 4.74
N GLN A 470 5.73 28.21 3.96
CA GLN A 470 7.19 28.34 4.02
C GLN A 470 7.78 28.49 2.62
N SER A 471 8.94 29.13 2.55
CA SER A 471 9.78 29.17 1.36
C SER A 471 10.57 27.87 1.20
N SER A 472 11.26 27.71 0.06
CA SER A 472 12.24 26.61 -0.13
C SER A 472 13.35 26.65 0.94
N ALA A 473 13.80 27.83 1.35
CA ALA A 473 14.78 27.97 2.42
C ALA A 473 14.23 27.50 3.79
N GLY A 474 12.96 27.78 4.09
CA GLY A 474 12.29 27.26 5.30
C GLY A 474 12.12 25.75 5.27
N TYR A 475 11.85 25.16 4.08
CA TYR A 475 11.83 23.73 3.91
C TYR A 475 13.24 23.10 4.12
N ASP A 476 14.27 23.70 3.56
CA ASP A 476 15.65 23.21 3.68
C ASP A 476 16.19 23.33 5.12
N GLU A 477 15.82 24.38 5.87
CA GLU A 477 16.11 24.53 7.30
C GLU A 477 15.61 23.33 8.12
N GLY A 478 14.43 22.80 7.79
CA GLY A 478 13.80 21.65 8.47
C GLY A 478 14.43 20.30 8.10
N ARG A 479 15.40 20.23 7.17
CA ARG A 479 16.02 18.96 6.74
C ARG A 479 17.14 18.57 7.68
N PRO A 480 17.11 17.33 8.26
CA PRO A 480 18.17 16.88 9.13
C PRO A 480 19.48 16.69 8.34
N LEU A 481 20.60 17.04 8.96
CA LEU A 481 21.92 16.71 8.45
C LEU A 481 22.27 15.27 8.88
N HIS A 482 22.46 14.38 7.91
CA HIS A 482 22.82 12.98 8.16
C HIS A 482 24.34 12.77 8.33
N ALA A 483 25.15 13.79 8.06
CA ALA A 483 26.60 13.78 8.31
C ALA A 483 26.99 15.10 8.98
N SER A 484 27.84 15.02 10.02
CA SER A 484 28.50 16.19 10.58
C SER A 484 29.58 16.67 9.61
N TRP A 485 29.86 17.96 9.64
CA TRP A 485 30.99 18.59 8.94
C TRP A 485 32.32 17.92 9.23
#